data_1c80593905f48cd3106ef2239e653737
#
_entry.id   1c80593905f48cd3106ef2239e653737
#
_cell.length_a   1.000
_cell.length_b   1.000
_cell.length_c   1.000
_cell.angle_alpha   90.00
_cell.angle_beta   90.00
_cell.angle_gamma   90.00
#
_symmetry.space_group_name_H-M   'P 1'
#
loop_
_entity.id
_entity.type
_entity.pdbx_description
1 polymer ?
#
loop_
_entity_poly.entity_id
_entity_poly.type
_entity_poly.pdbx_seq_one_letter_code
_entity_poly.pdbx_strand_id
1 'polypeptide(L)'
;MISLNAGALQTTAGMVARADLLGIRAGTMDCGARIVDCGADVPGSYEAGCRLVEACCGGCAAARIEIGEFGPYAIPVLHMTVSNPAIACLGAQLPLWRVTAGGEGADAGGPGRALARKPAALYQRLNHDESAEEALITLTADWPPDESEAGIIAEACRIDPADLTLMVAPAGSIAGTVHLAGLAAATALARIMNTGFEPLRIVHLALRVPVAPPGPDGESVRAAASLAGSACGTLHLIADGFEEALSGVVDERGTAGAGREGRFTAPIAEATISDLRDGSVRRFGSRDPTKILEHFGIRKRRGRTDRITEIR
;
A
#
# COMPACT_ATOMS: atom_id res chain seq x y z
N MET A 1 -13.18 -12.72 -16.16
CA MET A 1 -12.09 -12.65 -15.16
C MET A 1 -11.71 -11.19 -15.03
N ILE A 2 -11.39 -10.70 -13.82
CA ILE A 2 -10.99 -9.28 -13.61
C ILE A 2 -9.55 -9.15 -14.08
N SER A 3 -9.25 -8.24 -15.02
CA SER A 3 -7.87 -7.85 -15.33
C SER A 3 -7.44 -6.74 -14.38
N LEU A 4 -6.47 -7.03 -13.54
CA LEU A 4 -5.88 -6.06 -12.60
C LEU A 4 -5.07 -4.99 -13.35
N ASN A 5 -4.36 -5.38 -14.42
CA ASN A 5 -3.57 -4.43 -15.21
C ASN A 5 -4.47 -3.43 -15.93
N ALA A 6 -5.58 -3.85 -16.53
CA ALA A 6 -6.52 -2.94 -17.19
C ALA A 6 -7.09 -1.89 -16.22
N GLY A 7 -7.52 -2.32 -15.00
CA GLY A 7 -8.03 -1.40 -13.98
C GLY A 7 -6.97 -0.42 -13.46
N ALA A 8 -5.74 -0.90 -13.29
CA ALA A 8 -4.61 -0.05 -12.87
C ALA A 8 -4.25 0.99 -13.93
N LEU A 9 -4.19 0.60 -15.19
CA LEU A 9 -3.87 1.50 -16.30
C LEU A 9 -4.95 2.56 -16.50
N GLN A 10 -6.23 2.19 -16.32
CA GLN A 10 -7.33 3.17 -16.34
C GLN A 10 -7.18 4.21 -15.21
N THR A 11 -6.84 3.79 -14.00
CA THR A 11 -6.57 4.69 -12.87
C THR A 11 -5.39 5.61 -13.18
N THR A 12 -4.30 5.04 -13.71
CA THR A 12 -3.09 5.78 -14.06
C THR A 12 -3.31 6.80 -15.18
N ALA A 13 -4.10 6.46 -16.20
CA ALA A 13 -4.48 7.41 -17.25
C ALA A 13 -5.21 8.63 -16.67
N GLY A 14 -6.11 8.42 -15.69
CA GLY A 14 -6.76 9.50 -14.96
C GLY A 14 -5.81 10.36 -14.13
N MET A 15 -4.73 9.76 -13.59
CA MET A 15 -3.67 10.51 -12.89
C MET A 15 -2.86 11.37 -13.85
N VAL A 16 -2.41 10.79 -14.97
CA VAL A 16 -1.60 11.49 -15.98
C VAL A 16 -2.36 12.67 -16.57
N ALA A 17 -3.66 12.52 -16.84
CA ALA A 17 -4.52 13.61 -17.32
C ALA A 17 -4.61 14.81 -16.34
N ARG A 18 -4.23 14.62 -15.07
CA ARG A 18 -4.28 15.62 -13.99
C ARG A 18 -2.91 15.81 -13.34
N ALA A 19 -1.82 15.55 -14.07
CA ALA A 19 -0.47 15.48 -13.50
C ALA A 19 -0.08 16.75 -12.74
N ASP A 20 -0.31 17.92 -13.32
CA ASP A 20 0.01 19.22 -12.68
C ASP A 20 -0.77 19.41 -11.36
N LEU A 21 -2.05 19.04 -11.33
CA LEU A 21 -2.87 19.15 -10.11
C LEU A 21 -2.42 18.18 -9.02
N LEU A 22 -1.97 16.99 -9.42
CA LEU A 22 -1.51 15.95 -8.50
C LEU A 22 -0.06 16.14 -8.05
N GLY A 23 0.69 17.07 -8.68
CA GLY A 23 2.10 17.28 -8.44
C GLY A 23 2.95 16.09 -8.84
N ILE A 24 2.58 15.38 -9.91
CA ILE A 24 3.29 14.23 -10.47
C ILE A 24 3.85 14.56 -11.84
N ARG A 25 4.79 13.74 -12.33
CA ARG A 25 5.33 13.85 -13.69
C ARG A 25 5.19 12.54 -14.42
N ALA A 26 4.67 12.58 -15.64
CA ALA A 26 4.64 11.44 -16.54
C ALA A 26 5.61 11.67 -17.72
N GLY A 27 6.26 10.58 -18.14
CA GLY A 27 7.20 10.60 -19.26
C GLY A 27 7.27 9.26 -19.94
N THR A 28 8.03 9.20 -21.03
CA THR A 28 8.35 7.97 -21.76
C THR A 28 9.86 7.83 -21.83
N MET A 29 10.35 6.67 -21.52
CA MET A 29 11.76 6.29 -21.62
C MET A 29 12.14 6.00 -23.09
N ASP A 30 13.43 5.98 -23.42
CA ASP A 30 13.87 5.69 -24.79
C ASP A 30 13.49 4.27 -25.25
N CYS A 31 13.40 3.31 -24.33
CA CYS A 31 12.88 1.95 -24.60
C CYS A 31 11.36 1.88 -24.84
N GLY A 32 10.65 3.01 -24.72
CA GLY A 32 9.20 3.11 -24.87
C GLY A 32 8.41 2.94 -23.57
N ALA A 33 9.00 2.49 -22.47
CA ALA A 33 8.31 2.32 -21.20
C ALA A 33 7.81 3.66 -20.65
N ARG A 34 6.58 3.67 -20.14
CA ARG A 34 6.00 4.84 -19.49
C ARG A 34 6.42 4.92 -18.04
N ILE A 35 6.80 6.10 -17.57
CA ILE A 35 7.14 6.35 -16.18
C ILE A 35 6.23 7.43 -15.59
N VAL A 36 5.75 7.21 -14.38
CA VAL A 36 4.98 8.16 -13.58
C VAL A 36 5.70 8.37 -12.26
N ASP A 37 6.34 9.52 -12.14
CA ASP A 37 6.99 9.96 -10.91
C ASP A 37 5.93 10.58 -9.99
N CYS A 38 5.77 9.98 -8.81
CA CYS A 38 4.81 10.39 -7.79
C CYS A 38 5.49 11.04 -6.56
N GLY A 39 6.77 11.40 -6.65
CA GLY A 39 7.45 12.06 -5.53
C GLY A 39 8.95 11.86 -5.45
N ALA A 40 9.62 11.37 -6.52
CA ALA A 40 11.09 11.28 -6.58
C ALA A 40 11.71 12.65 -6.92
N ASP A 41 11.35 13.23 -8.08
CA ASP A 41 11.81 14.54 -8.54
C ASP A 41 10.72 15.63 -8.48
N VAL A 42 9.52 15.26 -8.05
CA VAL A 42 8.36 16.14 -7.95
C VAL A 42 7.76 16.06 -6.55
N PRO A 43 6.96 17.05 -6.11
CA PRO A 43 6.45 17.06 -4.73
C PRO A 43 5.47 15.92 -4.41
N GLY A 44 4.72 15.41 -5.40
CA GLY A 44 3.62 14.50 -5.16
C GLY A 44 2.47 15.15 -4.37
N SER A 45 1.48 14.35 -4.00
CA SER A 45 0.39 14.80 -3.12
C SER A 45 -0.27 13.62 -2.42
N TYR A 46 -1.11 13.90 -1.43
CA TYR A 46 -1.95 12.86 -0.81
C TYR A 46 -2.93 12.23 -1.81
N GLU A 47 -3.49 13.02 -2.72
CA GLU A 47 -4.37 12.51 -3.78
C GLU A 47 -3.60 11.61 -4.75
N ALA A 48 -2.37 11.98 -5.15
CA ALA A 48 -1.50 11.12 -5.95
C ALA A 48 -1.24 9.79 -5.22
N GLY A 49 -0.99 9.82 -3.91
CA GLY A 49 -0.82 8.63 -3.09
C GLY A 49 -2.07 7.75 -3.02
N CYS A 50 -3.26 8.34 -2.92
CA CYS A 50 -4.53 7.60 -2.98
C CYS A 50 -4.68 6.88 -4.33
N ARG A 51 -4.45 7.58 -5.44
CA ARG A 51 -4.52 6.99 -6.78
C ARG A 51 -3.45 5.92 -7.01
N LEU A 52 -2.25 6.11 -6.46
CA LEU A 52 -1.19 5.10 -6.48
C LEU A 52 -1.64 3.81 -5.77
N VAL A 53 -2.28 3.92 -4.60
CA VAL A 53 -2.87 2.78 -3.87
C VAL A 53 -3.93 2.07 -4.72
N GLU A 54 -4.84 2.83 -5.34
CA GLU A 54 -5.90 2.28 -6.21
C GLU A 54 -5.31 1.56 -7.43
N ALA A 55 -4.35 2.17 -8.12
CA ALA A 55 -3.65 1.56 -9.25
C ALA A 55 -2.88 0.30 -8.82
N CYS A 56 -2.19 0.36 -7.68
CA CYS A 56 -1.46 -0.78 -7.12
C CYS A 56 -2.37 -1.97 -6.80
N CYS A 57 -3.64 -1.71 -6.44
CA CYS A 57 -4.69 -2.70 -6.22
C CYS A 57 -5.44 -3.12 -7.50
N GLY A 58 -4.93 -2.76 -8.69
CA GLY A 58 -5.58 -3.11 -9.95
C GLY A 58 -6.92 -2.42 -10.20
N GLY A 59 -7.14 -1.22 -9.63
CA GLY A 59 -8.41 -0.52 -9.70
C GLY A 59 -9.53 -1.10 -8.81
N CYS A 60 -9.23 -2.14 -8.02
CA CYS A 60 -10.21 -2.77 -7.12
C CYS A 60 -10.38 -2.05 -5.78
N ALA A 61 -9.63 -0.99 -5.53
CA ALA A 61 -9.68 -0.19 -4.32
C ALA A 61 -10.24 1.20 -4.58
N ALA A 62 -10.84 1.79 -3.54
CA ALA A 62 -11.13 3.22 -3.46
C ALA A 62 -10.43 3.77 -2.22
N ALA A 63 -9.67 4.86 -2.36
CA ALA A 63 -8.85 5.43 -1.31
C ALA A 63 -9.07 6.94 -1.18
N ARG A 64 -9.07 7.45 0.05
CA ARG A 64 -9.15 8.88 0.36
C ARG A 64 -8.42 9.19 1.66
N ILE A 65 -7.98 10.43 1.80
CA ILE A 65 -7.43 10.96 3.05
C ILE A 65 -8.51 11.74 3.79
N GLU A 66 -8.62 11.49 5.09
CA GLU A 66 -9.39 12.29 6.04
C GLU A 66 -8.46 12.76 7.16
N ILE A 67 -8.85 13.80 7.87
CA ILE A 67 -8.11 14.24 9.05
C ILE A 67 -8.69 13.53 10.27
N GLY A 68 -7.83 12.83 11.00
CA GLY A 68 -8.16 12.19 12.27
C GLY A 68 -7.60 12.96 13.46
N GLU A 69 -8.31 12.93 14.59
CA GLU A 69 -7.88 13.55 15.84
C GLU A 69 -7.13 12.54 16.70
N PHE A 70 -5.91 12.90 17.11
CA PHE A 70 -5.03 12.12 17.98
C PHE A 70 -4.57 13.01 19.14
N GLY A 71 -5.36 13.06 20.21
CA GLY A 71 -5.20 14.07 21.26
C GLY A 71 -5.36 15.48 20.69
N PRO A 72 -4.39 16.40 20.87
CA PRO A 72 -4.47 17.76 20.33
C PRO A 72 -3.99 17.88 18.86
N TYR A 73 -3.67 16.78 18.19
CA TYR A 73 -3.06 16.78 16.86
C TYR A 73 -4.04 16.27 15.81
N ALA A 74 -4.08 16.99 14.68
CA ALA A 74 -4.77 16.59 13.48
C ALA A 74 -3.78 15.82 12.57
N ILE A 75 -4.05 14.55 12.28
CA ILE A 75 -3.16 13.68 11.50
C ILE A 75 -3.92 13.14 10.30
N PRO A 76 -3.31 13.13 9.10
CA PRO A 76 -3.90 12.48 7.93
C PRO A 76 -4.12 10.97 8.18
N VAL A 77 -5.28 10.48 7.77
CA VAL A 77 -5.69 9.08 7.90
C VAL A 77 -6.15 8.59 6.54
N LEU A 78 -5.54 7.52 6.08
CA LEU A 78 -6.00 6.81 4.89
C LEU A 78 -7.27 6.02 5.22
N HIS A 79 -8.31 6.23 4.43
CA HIS A 79 -9.49 5.37 4.35
C HIS A 79 -9.47 4.64 3.02
N MET A 80 -9.53 3.32 3.04
CA MET A 80 -9.46 2.47 1.86
C MET A 80 -10.51 1.39 1.94
N THR A 81 -11.21 1.14 0.85
CA THR A 81 -12.09 -0.01 0.66
C THR A 81 -11.61 -0.83 -0.51
N VAL A 82 -11.73 -2.15 -0.44
CA VAL A 82 -11.23 -3.06 -1.47
C VAL A 82 -12.28 -4.12 -1.77
N SER A 83 -12.61 -4.26 -3.04
CA SER A 83 -13.35 -5.38 -3.59
C SER A 83 -12.38 -6.46 -4.06
N ASN A 84 -12.76 -7.74 -3.90
CA ASN A 84 -11.89 -8.89 -4.20
C ASN A 84 -10.51 -8.79 -3.51
N PRO A 85 -10.47 -8.62 -2.16
CA PRO A 85 -9.24 -8.24 -1.46
C PRO A 85 -8.08 -9.21 -1.64
N ALA A 86 -8.36 -10.53 -1.74
CA ALA A 86 -7.31 -11.53 -1.93
C ALA A 86 -6.54 -11.28 -3.24
N ILE A 87 -7.24 -11.04 -4.33
CA ILE A 87 -6.62 -10.80 -5.65
C ILE A 87 -5.96 -9.42 -5.68
N ALA A 88 -6.68 -8.37 -5.25
CA ALA A 88 -6.20 -7.00 -5.27
C ALA A 88 -4.99 -6.77 -4.35
N CYS A 89 -5.07 -7.24 -3.09
CA CYS A 89 -4.03 -6.98 -2.11
C CYS A 89 -2.87 -7.99 -2.21
N LEU A 90 -3.16 -9.30 -2.23
CA LEU A 90 -2.09 -10.31 -2.29
C LEU A 90 -1.55 -10.47 -3.71
N GLY A 91 -2.43 -10.50 -4.72
CA GLY A 91 -2.07 -10.68 -6.12
C GLY A 91 -1.38 -9.45 -6.74
N ALA A 92 -1.73 -8.23 -6.31
CA ALA A 92 -1.17 -7.01 -6.88
C ALA A 92 -0.40 -6.17 -5.85
N GLN A 93 -1.07 -5.67 -4.81
CA GLN A 93 -0.51 -4.62 -3.93
C GLN A 93 0.71 -5.06 -3.13
N LEU A 94 0.72 -6.28 -2.57
CA LEU A 94 1.80 -6.75 -1.70
C LEU A 94 3.13 -6.81 -2.46
N PRO A 95 4.20 -6.10 -2.04
CA PRO A 95 5.43 -5.99 -2.82
C PRO A 95 6.35 -7.21 -2.62
N LEU A 96 5.98 -8.33 -3.20
CA LEU A 96 6.71 -9.60 -3.11
C LEU A 96 7.75 -9.81 -4.23
N TRP A 97 8.00 -8.80 -5.04
CA TRP A 97 9.01 -8.83 -6.08
C TRP A 97 10.09 -7.79 -5.80
N ARG A 98 11.35 -8.21 -5.79
CA ARG A 98 12.49 -7.32 -5.66
C ARG A 98 13.09 -7.09 -7.04
N VAL A 99 13.19 -5.83 -7.44
CA VAL A 99 13.80 -5.39 -8.71
C VAL A 99 14.91 -4.40 -8.43
N THR A 100 15.64 -3.99 -9.47
CA THR A 100 16.58 -2.88 -9.38
C THR A 100 15.91 -1.62 -9.92
N ALA A 101 16.16 -0.48 -9.29
CA ALA A 101 15.74 0.83 -9.75
C ALA A 101 16.80 1.86 -9.34
N GLY A 102 17.38 2.55 -10.34
CA GLY A 102 18.49 3.48 -10.13
C GLY A 102 19.75 2.83 -9.57
N GLY A 103 20.02 1.57 -9.92
CA GLY A 103 21.15 0.79 -9.42
C GLY A 103 20.96 0.18 -8.03
N GLU A 104 19.83 0.44 -7.36
CA GLU A 104 19.52 -0.06 -6.02
C GLU A 104 18.35 -1.04 -6.02
N GLY A 105 18.27 -1.86 -4.97
CA GLY A 105 17.15 -2.80 -4.83
C GLY A 105 15.88 -2.07 -4.39
N ALA A 106 14.81 -2.21 -5.17
CA ALA A 106 13.49 -1.65 -4.93
C ALA A 106 12.42 -2.71 -4.69
N ASP A 107 11.43 -2.36 -3.88
CA ASP A 107 10.26 -3.22 -3.65
C ASP A 107 9.22 -2.93 -4.74
N ALA A 108 8.88 -3.97 -5.51
CA ALA A 108 7.92 -3.91 -6.61
C ALA A 108 6.59 -4.55 -6.22
N GLY A 109 5.53 -3.76 -6.35
CA GLY A 109 4.13 -4.15 -6.28
C GLY A 109 3.44 -3.89 -7.61
N GLY A 110 2.10 -3.96 -7.59
CA GLY A 110 1.28 -3.69 -8.76
C GLY A 110 0.89 -4.93 -9.56
N PRO A 111 -0.09 -4.75 -10.45
CA PRO A 111 -0.70 -5.86 -11.20
C PRO A 111 0.24 -6.60 -12.16
N GLY A 112 1.28 -5.96 -12.67
CA GLY A 112 2.28 -6.61 -13.53
C GLY A 112 2.95 -7.81 -12.86
N ARG A 113 2.94 -7.87 -11.50
CA ARG A 113 3.37 -9.07 -10.77
C ARG A 113 2.56 -10.31 -11.13
N ALA A 114 1.28 -10.14 -11.47
CA ALA A 114 0.43 -11.26 -11.88
C ALA A 114 0.88 -11.83 -13.23
N LEU A 115 1.23 -10.98 -14.19
CA LEU A 115 1.83 -11.40 -15.46
C LEU A 115 3.18 -12.10 -15.26
N ALA A 116 4.05 -11.50 -14.45
CA ALA A 116 5.35 -12.07 -14.11
C ALA A 116 5.25 -13.31 -13.19
N ARG A 117 4.08 -13.58 -12.60
CA ARG A 117 3.82 -14.66 -11.63
C ARG A 117 4.82 -14.65 -10.45
N LYS A 118 5.03 -13.49 -9.86
CA LYS A 118 6.00 -13.27 -8.77
C LYS A 118 5.31 -13.09 -7.41
N PRO A 119 5.37 -14.10 -6.50
CA PRO A 119 5.86 -15.48 -6.68
C PRO A 119 4.78 -16.42 -7.27
N ALA A 120 5.20 -17.40 -8.07
CA ALA A 120 4.25 -18.27 -8.80
C ALA A 120 3.28 -19.04 -7.89
N ALA A 121 3.74 -19.52 -6.73
CA ALA A 121 2.92 -20.27 -5.77
C ALA A 121 1.71 -19.47 -5.26
N LEU A 122 1.85 -18.16 -5.13
CA LEU A 122 0.76 -17.28 -4.69
C LEU A 122 -0.38 -17.28 -5.73
N TYR A 123 -0.07 -17.15 -7.02
CA TYR A 123 -1.08 -17.10 -8.07
C TYR A 123 -1.78 -18.44 -8.29
N GLN A 124 -1.09 -19.55 -8.04
CA GLN A 124 -1.72 -20.87 -7.99
C GLN A 124 -2.75 -20.95 -6.86
N ARG A 125 -2.39 -20.46 -5.67
CA ARG A 125 -3.30 -20.43 -4.51
C ARG A 125 -4.48 -19.49 -4.72
N LEU A 126 -4.27 -18.33 -5.34
CA LEU A 126 -5.34 -17.35 -5.64
C LEU A 126 -6.20 -17.78 -6.84
N ASN A 127 -5.86 -18.86 -7.53
CA ASN A 127 -6.52 -19.29 -8.76
C ASN A 127 -6.72 -18.11 -9.73
N HIS A 128 -5.71 -17.26 -9.84
CA HIS A 128 -5.73 -16.06 -10.68
C HIS A 128 -4.70 -16.19 -11.80
N ASP A 129 -5.18 -16.01 -13.03
CA ASP A 129 -4.36 -15.99 -14.23
C ASP A 129 -4.61 -14.66 -14.96
N GLU A 130 -3.60 -13.82 -14.99
CA GLU A 130 -3.64 -12.52 -15.66
C GLU A 130 -3.16 -12.68 -17.10
N SER A 131 -3.89 -12.10 -18.05
CA SER A 131 -3.61 -12.22 -19.49
C SER A 131 -3.58 -10.88 -20.21
N ALA A 132 -3.25 -9.78 -19.51
CA ALA A 132 -3.15 -8.46 -20.10
C ALA A 132 -1.93 -8.33 -21.04
N GLU A 133 -2.04 -7.49 -22.06
CA GLU A 133 -0.96 -7.16 -23.00
C GLU A 133 -0.08 -6.01 -22.46
N GLU A 134 -0.57 -5.22 -21.52
CA GLU A 134 0.15 -4.14 -20.85
C GLU A 134 0.31 -4.44 -19.37
N ALA A 135 1.39 -3.96 -18.76
CA ALA A 135 1.67 -4.13 -17.34
C ALA A 135 1.84 -2.81 -16.60
N LEU A 136 1.38 -2.78 -15.33
CA LEU A 136 1.71 -1.73 -14.39
C LEU A 136 2.47 -2.30 -13.21
N ILE A 137 3.63 -1.72 -12.90
CA ILE A 137 4.44 -1.99 -11.72
C ILE A 137 4.56 -0.71 -10.89
N THR A 138 4.36 -0.83 -9.59
CA THR A 138 4.60 0.22 -8.61
C THR A 138 5.91 -0.04 -7.90
N LEU A 139 6.78 0.96 -7.80
CA LEU A 139 8.09 0.87 -7.18
C LEU A 139 8.17 1.80 -5.97
N THR A 140 8.53 1.24 -4.82
CA THR A 140 8.94 2.06 -3.69
C THR A 140 10.45 2.22 -3.75
N ALA A 141 10.90 3.24 -4.46
CA ALA A 141 12.28 3.53 -4.79
C ALA A 141 12.54 5.04 -4.76
N ASP A 142 13.77 5.44 -4.43
CA ASP A 142 14.17 6.85 -4.41
C ASP A 142 14.50 7.37 -5.81
N TRP A 143 14.82 6.46 -6.73
CA TRP A 143 15.13 6.75 -8.13
C TRP A 143 14.31 5.89 -9.08
N PRO A 144 13.93 6.42 -10.25
CA PRO A 144 13.33 5.59 -11.29
C PRO A 144 14.34 4.57 -11.83
N PRO A 145 13.86 3.42 -12.38
CA PRO A 145 14.71 2.49 -13.09
C PRO A 145 15.27 3.11 -14.37
N ASP A 146 16.44 2.64 -14.78
CA ASP A 146 17.02 2.94 -16.10
C ASP A 146 16.40 2.06 -17.20
N GLU A 147 16.83 2.27 -18.46
CA GLU A 147 16.34 1.56 -19.65
C GLU A 147 16.53 0.03 -19.53
N SER A 148 17.69 -0.39 -19.02
CA SER A 148 18.01 -1.81 -18.86
C SER A 148 17.17 -2.46 -17.77
N GLU A 149 16.99 -1.76 -16.66
CA GLU A 149 16.17 -2.19 -15.53
C GLU A 149 14.69 -2.31 -15.92
N ALA A 150 14.18 -1.34 -16.69
CA ALA A 150 12.84 -1.38 -17.27
C ALA A 150 12.66 -2.56 -18.23
N GLY A 151 13.67 -2.82 -19.07
CA GLY A 151 13.69 -3.97 -20.00
C GLY A 151 13.61 -5.30 -19.25
N ILE A 152 14.35 -5.47 -18.16
CA ILE A 152 14.31 -6.68 -17.32
C ILE A 152 12.92 -6.90 -16.71
N ILE A 153 12.25 -5.82 -16.29
CA ILE A 153 10.90 -5.88 -15.72
C ILE A 153 9.90 -6.28 -16.81
N ALA A 154 9.99 -5.68 -18.02
CA ALA A 154 9.12 -5.99 -19.15
C ALA A 154 9.28 -7.45 -19.62
N GLU A 155 10.51 -7.93 -19.73
CA GLU A 155 10.81 -9.33 -20.06
C GLU A 155 10.19 -10.30 -19.04
N ALA A 156 10.30 -10.00 -17.74
CA ALA A 156 9.68 -10.82 -16.70
C ALA A 156 8.15 -10.84 -16.79
N CYS A 157 7.53 -9.76 -17.24
CA CYS A 157 6.10 -9.67 -17.51
C CYS A 157 5.70 -10.27 -18.88
N ARG A 158 6.66 -10.59 -19.75
CA ARG A 158 6.48 -11.10 -21.11
C ARG A 158 5.76 -10.13 -22.04
N ILE A 159 6.11 -8.86 -21.95
CA ILE A 159 5.57 -7.76 -22.77
C ILE A 159 6.72 -6.97 -23.38
N ASP A 160 6.43 -6.16 -24.40
CA ASP A 160 7.39 -5.17 -24.87
C ASP A 160 7.57 -4.03 -23.83
N PRO A 161 8.76 -3.43 -23.73
CA PRO A 161 8.97 -2.27 -22.84
C PRO A 161 7.98 -1.14 -23.08
N ALA A 162 7.52 -0.91 -24.32
CA ALA A 162 6.53 0.10 -24.66
C ALA A 162 5.14 -0.13 -24.00
N ASP A 163 4.85 -1.37 -23.60
CA ASP A 163 3.61 -1.75 -22.92
C ASP A 163 3.76 -1.77 -21.38
N LEU A 164 4.95 -1.39 -20.87
CA LEU A 164 5.21 -1.28 -19.45
C LEU A 164 4.94 0.13 -18.92
N THR A 165 4.21 0.22 -17.83
CA THR A 165 4.06 1.45 -17.04
C THR A 165 4.66 1.26 -15.66
N LEU A 166 5.57 2.15 -15.28
CA LEU A 166 6.27 2.17 -14.00
C LEU A 166 5.80 3.38 -13.19
N MET A 167 5.27 3.17 -11.99
CA MET A 167 4.95 4.24 -11.05
C MET A 167 5.97 4.23 -9.92
N VAL A 168 6.64 5.36 -9.69
CA VAL A 168 7.71 5.47 -8.69
C VAL A 168 7.30 6.43 -7.58
N ALA A 169 7.42 5.99 -6.34
CA ALA A 169 7.21 6.82 -5.16
C ALA A 169 8.21 6.46 -4.06
N PRO A 170 9.13 7.36 -3.70
CA PRO A 170 9.99 7.17 -2.53
C PRO A 170 9.17 6.97 -1.26
N ALA A 171 9.64 6.12 -0.37
CA ALA A 171 8.97 5.86 0.90
C ALA A 171 8.73 7.13 1.73
N GLY A 172 9.66 8.09 1.65
CA GLY A 172 9.61 9.37 2.36
C GLY A 172 8.80 10.47 1.67
N SER A 173 8.36 10.27 0.41
CA SER A 173 7.53 11.25 -0.30
C SER A 173 6.09 11.28 0.23
N ILE A 174 5.34 12.36 -0.06
CA ILE A 174 3.93 12.47 0.35
C ILE A 174 3.12 11.30 -0.21
N ALA A 175 3.24 11.00 -1.50
CA ALA A 175 2.52 9.88 -2.10
C ALA A 175 2.99 8.51 -1.56
N GLY A 176 4.30 8.36 -1.31
CA GLY A 176 4.89 7.16 -0.75
C GLY A 176 4.37 6.83 0.66
N THR A 177 4.17 7.85 1.52
CA THR A 177 3.61 7.63 2.87
C THR A 177 2.18 7.09 2.83
N VAL A 178 1.35 7.58 1.88
CA VAL A 178 -0.01 7.06 1.66
C VAL A 178 0.06 5.63 1.13
N HIS A 179 0.95 5.35 0.17
CA HIS A 179 1.15 4.01 -0.36
C HIS A 179 1.54 3.01 0.74
N LEU A 180 2.48 3.39 1.60
CA LEU A 180 2.89 2.57 2.75
C LEU A 180 1.73 2.30 3.72
N ALA A 181 0.89 3.31 4.01
CA ALA A 181 -0.30 3.12 4.83
C ALA A 181 -1.28 2.12 4.19
N GLY A 182 -1.46 2.18 2.87
CA GLY A 182 -2.30 1.24 2.11
C GLY A 182 -1.80 -0.21 2.14
N LEU A 183 -0.47 -0.43 2.23
CA LEU A 183 0.10 -1.77 2.35
C LEU A 183 -0.35 -2.53 3.60
N ALA A 184 -0.88 -1.86 4.61
CA ALA A 184 -1.44 -2.50 5.79
C ALA A 184 -2.58 -3.48 5.46
N ALA A 185 -3.36 -3.23 4.40
CA ALA A 185 -4.39 -4.15 3.91
C ALA A 185 -3.76 -5.46 3.40
N ALA A 186 -2.77 -5.36 2.53
CA ALA A 186 -2.10 -6.51 1.95
C ALA A 186 -1.34 -7.34 2.99
N THR A 187 -0.68 -6.67 3.95
CA THR A 187 0.03 -7.36 5.04
C THR A 187 -0.94 -8.05 6.00
N ALA A 188 -2.08 -7.45 6.30
CA ALA A 188 -3.12 -8.08 7.11
C ALA A 188 -3.64 -9.38 6.46
N LEU A 189 -3.92 -9.34 5.14
CA LEU A 189 -4.37 -10.52 4.40
C LEU A 189 -3.27 -11.59 4.30
N ALA A 190 -2.01 -11.21 4.12
CA ALA A 190 -0.90 -12.14 4.13
C ALA A 190 -0.77 -12.88 5.47
N ARG A 191 -0.95 -12.16 6.60
CA ARG A 191 -0.99 -12.79 7.93
C ARG A 191 -2.12 -13.79 8.07
N ILE A 192 -3.35 -13.40 7.67
CA ILE A 192 -4.51 -14.31 7.68
C ILE A 192 -4.22 -15.55 6.81
N MET A 193 -3.68 -15.37 5.61
CA MET A 193 -3.31 -16.47 4.73
C MET A 193 -2.30 -17.42 5.37
N ASN A 194 -1.34 -16.89 6.14
CA ASN A 194 -0.30 -17.67 6.81
C ASN A 194 -0.83 -18.46 8.02
N THR A 195 -2.00 -18.10 8.59
CA THR A 195 -2.69 -18.90 9.61
C THR A 195 -3.45 -20.10 9.02
N GLY A 196 -3.49 -20.23 7.70
CA GLY A 196 -4.19 -21.31 7.01
C GLY A 196 -5.59 -20.95 6.50
N PHE A 197 -6.09 -19.75 6.81
CA PHE A 197 -7.38 -19.30 6.26
C PHE A 197 -7.31 -19.11 4.74
N GLU A 198 -8.39 -19.45 4.06
CA GLU A 198 -8.51 -19.28 2.60
C GLU A 198 -8.87 -17.82 2.26
N PRO A 199 -7.93 -17.01 1.74
CA PRO A 199 -8.13 -15.58 1.57
C PRO A 199 -9.22 -15.24 0.54
N LEU A 200 -9.53 -16.12 -0.40
CA LEU A 200 -10.61 -15.94 -1.38
C LEU A 200 -12.01 -15.90 -0.74
N ARG A 201 -12.14 -16.37 0.50
CA ARG A 201 -13.39 -16.25 1.29
C ARG A 201 -13.60 -14.86 1.86
N ILE A 202 -12.62 -13.97 1.77
CA ILE A 202 -12.77 -12.56 2.17
C ILE A 202 -13.33 -11.80 0.96
N VAL A 203 -14.58 -11.37 1.07
CA VAL A 203 -15.34 -10.77 -0.03
C VAL A 203 -15.07 -9.26 -0.13
N HIS A 204 -14.91 -8.60 1.01
CA HIS A 204 -14.68 -7.16 1.08
C HIS A 204 -13.77 -6.79 2.25
N LEU A 205 -13.03 -5.71 2.08
CA LEU A 205 -12.15 -5.16 3.09
C LEU A 205 -12.32 -3.65 3.17
N ALA A 206 -12.40 -3.10 4.39
CA ALA A 206 -12.25 -1.67 4.64
C ALA A 206 -11.12 -1.46 5.66
N LEU A 207 -10.26 -0.49 5.38
CA LEU A 207 -9.08 -0.15 6.18
C LEU A 207 -9.09 1.32 6.56
N ARG A 208 -8.65 1.63 7.76
CA ARG A 208 -8.36 2.97 8.23
C ARG A 208 -7.03 2.98 8.97
N VAL A 209 -6.04 3.75 8.47
CA VAL A 209 -4.68 3.79 9.03
C VAL A 209 -4.16 5.23 9.02
N PRO A 210 -3.58 5.72 10.13
CA PRO A 210 -2.85 6.99 10.14
C PRO A 210 -1.68 6.97 9.17
N VAL A 211 -1.51 8.06 8.42
CA VAL A 211 -0.41 8.23 7.46
C VAL A 211 0.80 8.79 8.19
N ALA A 212 1.94 8.13 8.06
CA ALA A 212 3.19 8.59 8.64
C ALA A 212 3.60 9.95 8.03
N PRO A 213 4.21 10.85 8.80
CA PRO A 213 4.76 12.08 8.25
C PRO A 213 5.80 11.79 7.15
N PRO A 214 5.77 12.52 6.02
CA PRO A 214 6.83 12.42 5.02
C PRO A 214 8.17 12.90 5.58
N GLY A 215 9.28 12.37 5.08
CA GLY A 215 10.61 12.72 5.55
C GLY A 215 11.72 12.18 4.64
N PRO A 216 12.96 12.70 4.78
CA PRO A 216 14.06 12.34 3.90
C PRO A 216 14.60 10.92 4.13
N ASP A 217 14.38 10.33 5.30
CA ASP A 217 14.79 8.97 5.62
C ASP A 217 13.64 8.00 5.40
N GLY A 218 13.61 7.38 4.23
CA GLY A 218 12.57 6.44 3.82
C GLY A 218 12.45 5.21 4.74
N GLU A 219 13.54 4.77 5.39
CA GLU A 219 13.50 3.64 6.30
C GLU A 219 12.77 4.00 7.61
N SER A 220 13.07 5.16 8.18
CA SER A 220 12.34 5.68 9.34
C SER A 220 10.85 5.89 9.04
N VAL A 221 10.51 6.37 7.84
CA VAL A 221 9.12 6.54 7.41
C VAL A 221 8.41 5.18 7.27
N ARG A 222 9.06 4.16 6.71
CA ARG A 222 8.53 2.78 6.65
C ARG A 222 8.25 2.22 8.05
N ALA A 223 9.20 2.42 8.97
CA ALA A 223 9.04 1.98 10.36
C ALA A 223 7.85 2.70 11.03
N ALA A 224 7.73 4.01 10.86
CA ALA A 224 6.62 4.79 11.39
C ALA A 224 5.27 4.37 10.82
N ALA A 225 5.17 4.10 9.51
CA ALA A 225 3.96 3.61 8.86
C ALA A 225 3.54 2.22 9.39
N SER A 226 4.50 1.33 9.59
CA SER A 226 4.26 0.01 10.19
C SER A 226 3.72 0.12 11.62
N LEU A 227 4.33 0.96 12.44
CA LEU A 227 3.90 1.21 13.82
C LEU A 227 2.53 1.92 13.88
N ALA A 228 2.20 2.77 12.91
CA ALA A 228 0.89 3.41 12.81
C ALA A 228 -0.24 2.37 12.63
N GLY A 229 -0.03 1.37 11.79
CA GLY A 229 -0.95 0.25 11.61
C GLY A 229 -1.16 -0.53 12.90
N SER A 230 -0.08 -0.90 13.59
CA SER A 230 -0.13 -1.68 14.84
C SER A 230 -0.66 -0.92 16.04
N ALA A 231 -0.56 0.41 16.06
CA ALA A 231 -1.08 1.24 17.14
C ALA A 231 -2.55 1.66 16.93
N CYS A 232 -2.93 2.01 15.71
CA CYS A 232 -4.23 2.62 15.43
C CYS A 232 -4.92 2.15 14.15
N GLY A 233 -4.30 1.26 13.37
CA GLY A 233 -4.92 0.71 12.18
C GLY A 233 -6.20 -0.07 12.53
N THR A 234 -7.28 0.18 11.80
CA THR A 234 -8.52 -0.58 11.93
C THR A 234 -8.85 -1.27 10.61
N LEU A 235 -9.30 -2.50 10.71
CA LEU A 235 -9.67 -3.33 9.59
C LEU A 235 -11.08 -3.86 9.78
N HIS A 236 -11.93 -3.76 8.77
CA HIS A 236 -13.20 -4.45 8.70
C HIS A 236 -13.16 -5.45 7.53
N LEU A 237 -13.42 -6.70 7.83
CA LEU A 237 -13.51 -7.77 6.84
C LEU A 237 -14.97 -8.26 6.75
N ILE A 238 -15.42 -8.50 5.53
CA ILE A 238 -16.62 -9.28 5.26
C ILE A 238 -16.16 -10.61 4.66
N ALA A 239 -16.42 -11.71 5.38
CA ALA A 239 -15.96 -13.05 5.00
C ALA A 239 -17.10 -14.03 4.85
N ASP A 240 -16.96 -15.01 3.96
CA ASP A 240 -17.82 -16.16 3.85
C ASP A 240 -17.42 -17.21 4.89
N GLY A 241 -17.92 -17.04 6.11
CA GLY A 241 -17.67 -17.86 7.28
C GLY A 241 -16.49 -17.35 8.13
N PHE A 242 -16.68 -17.44 9.45
CA PHE A 242 -15.64 -17.12 10.43
C PHE A 242 -14.84 -18.38 10.83
N GLU A 243 -13.54 -18.18 10.98
CA GLU A 243 -12.63 -19.13 11.62
C GLU A 243 -11.70 -18.36 12.57
N GLU A 244 -11.24 -19.03 13.63
CA GLU A 244 -10.32 -18.42 14.63
C GLU A 244 -9.04 -17.86 13.97
N ALA A 245 -8.62 -18.44 12.86
CA ALA A 245 -7.51 -17.97 12.02
C ALA A 245 -7.62 -16.49 11.61
N LEU A 246 -8.82 -15.96 11.48
CA LEU A 246 -9.03 -14.53 11.15
C LEU A 246 -8.63 -13.59 12.28
N SER A 247 -8.62 -14.05 13.53
CA SER A 247 -8.14 -13.25 14.68
C SER A 247 -6.65 -12.96 14.62
N GLY A 248 -5.88 -13.79 13.91
CA GLY A 248 -4.43 -13.64 13.75
C GLY A 248 -3.99 -12.32 13.10
N VAL A 249 -4.90 -11.57 12.49
CA VAL A 249 -4.63 -10.25 11.93
C VAL A 249 -4.21 -9.22 13.01
N VAL A 250 -4.69 -9.39 14.25
CA VAL A 250 -4.42 -8.50 15.40
C VAL A 250 -3.50 -9.14 16.44
N ASP A 251 -2.89 -10.29 16.18
CA ASP A 251 -2.08 -10.98 17.17
C ASP A 251 -0.88 -10.14 17.61
N GLU A 252 -0.95 -9.67 18.87
CA GLU A 252 0.10 -8.90 19.54
C GLU A 252 1.34 -9.74 19.87
N ARG A 253 1.20 -11.05 19.86
CA ARG A 253 2.31 -11.97 20.11
C ARG A 253 3.15 -12.10 18.84
N GLY A 254 3.72 -10.95 18.41
CA GLY A 254 4.62 -10.88 17.28
C GLY A 254 5.62 -12.04 17.30
N THR A 255 5.21 -13.17 16.78
CA THR A 255 6.17 -14.11 16.24
C THR A 255 6.75 -13.38 15.05
N ALA A 256 7.85 -12.70 15.29
CA ALA A 256 8.78 -12.31 14.30
C ALA A 256 9.17 -13.55 13.49
N GLY A 257 8.31 -13.96 12.61
CA GLY A 257 8.66 -14.72 11.44
C GLY A 257 9.45 -13.76 10.56
N ALA A 258 10.67 -13.44 10.99
CA ALA A 258 11.65 -12.71 10.24
C ALA A 258 12.15 -13.58 9.08
N GLY A 259 11.24 -13.93 8.16
CA GLY A 259 11.59 -14.29 6.81
C GLY A 259 11.80 -13.01 6.00
N ARG A 260 12.29 -13.12 4.77
CA ARG A 260 12.39 -12.00 3.82
C ARG A 260 11.06 -11.24 3.62
N GLU A 261 9.94 -11.83 4.00
CA GLU A 261 8.58 -11.25 4.07
C GLU A 261 8.37 -10.31 5.28
N GLY A 262 9.28 -10.30 6.26
CA GLY A 262 9.15 -9.55 7.54
C GLY A 262 9.18 -8.03 7.42
N ARG A 263 9.53 -7.46 6.26
CA ARG A 263 9.57 -6.00 6.05
C ARG A 263 8.19 -5.34 6.05
N PHE A 264 7.11 -6.12 5.87
CA PHE A 264 5.75 -5.61 5.71
C PHE A 264 4.74 -6.21 6.70
N THR A 265 5.18 -6.80 7.80
CA THR A 265 4.33 -7.56 8.71
C THR A 265 3.84 -6.79 9.93
N ALA A 266 3.45 -5.54 9.78
CA ALA A 266 2.81 -4.84 10.89
C ALA A 266 1.41 -5.42 11.15
N PRO A 267 1.08 -5.81 12.39
CA PRO A 267 -0.27 -6.17 12.74
C PRO A 267 -1.19 -4.94 12.63
N ILE A 268 -2.49 -5.18 12.46
CA ILE A 268 -3.52 -4.18 12.61
C ILE A 268 -3.90 -4.10 14.10
N ALA A 269 -4.13 -2.90 14.61
CA ALA A 269 -4.48 -2.68 16.02
C ALA A 269 -5.84 -3.30 16.39
N GLU A 270 -6.81 -3.16 15.48
CA GLU A 270 -8.19 -3.59 15.71
C GLU A 270 -8.81 -4.13 14.42
N ALA A 271 -9.47 -5.26 14.50
CA ALA A 271 -10.20 -5.85 13.40
C ALA A 271 -11.67 -6.13 13.78
N THR A 272 -12.57 -5.85 12.86
CA THR A 272 -13.98 -6.25 12.91
C THR A 272 -14.23 -7.22 11.75
N ILE A 273 -14.85 -8.34 12.04
CA ILE A 273 -15.14 -9.37 11.05
C ILE A 273 -16.64 -9.64 11.04
N SER A 274 -17.26 -9.43 9.88
CA SER A 274 -18.67 -9.77 9.63
C SER A 274 -18.74 -11.07 8.85
N ASP A 275 -19.45 -12.04 9.39
CA ASP A 275 -19.67 -13.35 8.77
C ASP A 275 -20.94 -13.33 7.92
N LEU A 276 -20.81 -13.63 6.64
CA LEU A 276 -21.95 -13.68 5.71
C LEU A 276 -22.88 -14.89 5.92
N ARG A 277 -22.41 -15.94 6.61
CA ARG A 277 -23.19 -17.17 6.80
C ARG A 277 -24.25 -17.05 7.89
N ASP A 278 -23.90 -16.35 8.97
CA ASP A 278 -24.77 -16.24 10.15
C ASP A 278 -25.09 -14.79 10.56
N GLY A 279 -24.54 -13.80 9.86
CA GLY A 279 -24.68 -12.38 10.16
C GLY A 279 -23.97 -11.92 11.44
N SER A 280 -23.16 -12.78 12.06
CA SER A 280 -22.44 -12.42 13.27
C SER A 280 -21.34 -11.40 12.99
N VAL A 281 -21.05 -10.56 13.99
CA VAL A 281 -19.97 -9.59 13.95
C VAL A 281 -19.05 -9.81 15.15
N ARG A 282 -17.76 -9.96 14.90
CA ARG A 282 -16.75 -10.18 15.92
C ARG A 282 -15.68 -9.09 15.86
N ARG A 283 -15.19 -8.65 17.02
CA ARG A 283 -14.15 -7.64 17.14
C ARG A 283 -12.97 -8.18 17.90
N PHE A 284 -11.76 -7.86 17.43
CA PHE A 284 -10.47 -8.27 17.99
C PHE A 284 -9.55 -7.07 18.09
N GLY A 285 -8.66 -7.10 19.11
CA GLY A 285 -7.69 -6.05 19.36
C GLY A 285 -8.28 -4.76 19.90
N SER A 286 -7.44 -3.76 20.01
CA SER A 286 -7.80 -2.40 20.47
C SER A 286 -6.78 -1.39 19.98
N ARG A 287 -7.23 -0.16 19.75
CA ARG A 287 -6.38 0.97 19.33
C ARG A 287 -5.74 1.64 20.54
N ASP A 288 -4.52 2.12 20.38
CA ASP A 288 -3.84 3.00 21.32
C ASP A 288 -3.38 4.30 20.61
N PRO A 289 -4.24 5.32 20.56
CA PRO A 289 -3.91 6.59 19.89
C PRO A 289 -2.70 7.32 20.50
N THR A 290 -2.33 7.03 21.75
CA THR A 290 -1.20 7.70 22.41
C THR A 290 0.14 7.27 21.80
N LYS A 291 0.25 6.02 21.38
CA LYS A 291 1.45 5.48 20.73
C LYS A 291 1.75 6.14 19.39
N ILE A 292 0.74 6.62 18.65
CA ILE A 292 0.96 7.31 17.38
C ILE A 292 1.82 8.54 17.54
N LEU A 293 1.59 9.33 18.58
CA LEU A 293 2.34 10.57 18.82
C LEU A 293 3.82 10.28 19.07
N GLU A 294 4.11 9.21 19.81
CA GLU A 294 5.48 8.74 20.07
C GLU A 294 6.14 8.25 18.78
N HIS A 295 5.44 7.40 18.01
CA HIS A 295 5.95 6.79 16.78
C HIS A 295 6.20 7.81 15.67
N PHE A 296 5.41 8.88 15.61
CA PHE A 296 5.62 9.97 14.67
C PHE A 296 6.60 11.04 15.17
N GLY A 297 7.25 10.81 16.32
CA GLY A 297 8.20 11.75 16.92
C GLY A 297 7.55 13.06 17.38
N ILE A 298 6.23 13.07 17.54
CA ILE A 298 5.47 14.24 17.99
C ILE A 298 5.64 14.37 19.51
N ARG A 299 6.57 15.22 19.92
CA ARG A 299 6.82 15.47 21.36
C ARG A 299 5.89 16.55 21.89
N LYS A 300 5.21 16.30 23.02
CA LYS A 300 4.61 17.38 23.81
C LYS A 300 5.72 18.38 24.14
N ARG A 301 5.68 19.58 23.59
CA ARG A 301 6.50 20.68 24.12
C ARG A 301 6.14 20.87 25.59
N ARG A 302 7.05 20.58 26.50
CA ARG A 302 6.93 20.99 27.90
C ARG A 302 6.87 22.52 27.90
N GLY A 303 5.76 23.06 28.35
CA GLY A 303 5.35 24.43 28.47
C GLY A 303 6.45 25.51 28.31
N ARG A 304 6.43 26.16 27.18
CA ARG A 304 6.75 27.57 27.09
C ARG A 304 5.50 28.23 26.52
N THR A 305 4.81 29.02 27.32
CA THR A 305 3.79 29.97 26.89
C THR A 305 4.48 30.95 25.94
N ASP A 306 4.55 30.60 24.64
CA ASP A 306 4.92 31.58 23.63
C ASP A 306 3.77 32.58 23.55
N ARG A 307 3.96 33.74 24.18
CA ARG A 307 3.15 34.94 23.92
C ARG A 307 3.21 35.14 22.40
N ILE A 308 2.06 35.05 21.75
CA ILE A 308 1.91 35.56 20.40
C ILE A 308 2.22 37.05 20.50
N THR A 309 3.38 37.46 19.99
CA THR A 309 3.70 38.88 19.86
C THR A 309 2.86 39.37 18.69
N GLU A 310 1.85 40.14 18.95
CA GLU A 310 1.08 40.87 17.93
C GLU A 310 2.07 41.65 17.06
N ILE A 311 2.11 41.32 15.78
CA ILE A 311 2.77 42.12 14.76
C ILE A 311 1.84 43.29 14.49
N ARG A 312 2.28 44.52 14.90
CA ARG A 312 1.68 45.79 14.50
C ARG A 312 2.12 46.16 13.10
#